data_c9609fa69e004aa91c30dd54740721bd
#
_entry.id   c9609fa69e004aa91c30dd54740721bd
#
_cell.length_a   1.000
_cell.length_b   1.000
_cell.length_c   1.000
_cell.angle_alpha   90.00
_cell.angle_beta   90.00
_cell.angle_gamma   90.00
#
_symmetry.space_group_name_H-M   'P 1'
#
loop_
_entity.id
_entity.type
_entity.pdbx_description
1 polymer ?
#
loop_
_entity_poly.entity_id
_entity_poly.type
_entity_poly.pdbx_seq_one_letter_code
_entity_poly.pdbx_strand_id
1 'polypeptide(L)'
;IKLTEESRKLGGLAVLGSERHESRRIDNQLRGRSGRQGDPGFSRFYVSLEDSLMVRFGGDKLQKLFEKMGDEQIESKAVTKSITMAQKRVEGYNFDMRKQLLDYDDVLRRQREIIYAQRNRILEADEVHDMVRVVFEKTIEQTLQANLSDQKKQTIDVAGVVKSIELMGMAEDKAIRANELEGKSYDEVKEYCVNKIWNEYEAEIKDVKRQFLPFEKTVVLRNIDRNWINHIDMMDKLRSGIYLRSYAQNNPLQQYVQEGFDMFEEMNQRIDREITFFLLKVRIRKEHAA
;
A
#
# COMPACT_ATOMS: atom_id res chain seq x y z
N ILE A 1 25.95 5.21 37.18
CA ILE A 1 27.05 4.65 38.00
C ILE A 1 27.54 5.82 38.87
N LYS A 2 27.49 5.70 40.21
CA LYS A 2 28.12 6.67 41.07
C LYS A 2 29.56 6.25 41.28
N LEU A 3 30.51 7.15 40.97
CA LEU A 3 31.94 6.91 41.19
C LEU A 3 32.29 7.14 42.63
N THR A 4 33.17 6.29 43.19
CA THR A 4 33.80 6.51 44.48
C THR A 4 34.86 7.60 44.38
N GLU A 5 35.26 8.21 45.47
CA GLU A 5 36.33 9.22 45.48
C GLU A 5 37.66 8.64 44.98
N GLU A 6 37.95 7.40 45.29
CA GLU A 6 39.14 6.69 44.83
C GLU A 6 39.11 6.52 43.30
N SER A 7 37.95 6.10 42.73
CA SER A 7 37.75 5.98 41.28
C SER A 7 37.90 7.32 40.56
N ARG A 8 37.46 8.43 41.16
CA ARG A 8 37.65 9.78 40.62
C ARG A 8 39.11 10.18 40.59
N LYS A 9 39.90 9.88 41.65
CA LYS A 9 41.33 10.14 41.73
C LYS A 9 42.11 9.34 40.70
N LEU A 10 41.64 8.14 40.36
CA LEU A 10 42.27 7.27 39.33
C LEU A 10 41.89 7.62 37.88
N GLY A 11 41.07 8.68 37.67
CA GLY A 11 40.68 9.13 36.32
C GLY A 11 39.28 8.77 35.91
N GLY A 12 38.44 8.22 36.82
CA GLY A 12 37.03 7.96 36.61
C GLY A 12 36.73 6.67 35.84
N LEU A 13 35.60 6.66 35.15
CA LEU A 13 35.16 5.47 34.40
C LEU A 13 35.89 5.37 33.06
N ALA A 14 36.60 4.26 32.85
CA ALA A 14 37.14 3.89 31.56
C ALA A 14 36.14 3.10 30.72
N VAL A 15 35.85 3.56 29.51
CA VAL A 15 35.01 2.88 28.51
C VAL A 15 35.87 2.40 27.37
N LEU A 16 35.99 1.08 27.23
CA LEU A 16 36.75 0.43 26.18
C LEU A 16 35.78 -0.22 25.19
N GLY A 17 35.90 0.10 23.90
CA GLY A 17 35.20 -0.56 22.83
C GLY A 17 36.15 -1.48 22.08
N SER A 18 35.79 -2.75 21.91
CA SER A 18 36.56 -3.75 21.15
C SER A 18 36.37 -3.63 19.63
N GLU A 19 35.34 -2.86 19.21
CA GLU A 19 35.00 -2.58 17.81
C GLU A 19 34.25 -1.25 17.69
N ARG A 20 34.02 -0.78 16.47
CA ARG A 20 33.17 0.38 16.20
C ARG A 20 31.81 -0.10 15.74
N HIS A 21 30.75 0.54 16.25
CA HIS A 21 29.40 0.30 15.77
C HIS A 21 29.20 0.86 14.35
N GLU A 22 28.22 0.35 13.65
CA GLU A 22 27.84 0.86 12.31
C GLU A 22 27.41 2.34 12.35
N SER A 23 26.85 2.79 13.45
CA SER A 23 26.43 4.18 13.65
C SER A 23 27.34 4.91 14.66
N ARG A 24 27.89 6.04 14.24
CA ARG A 24 28.68 6.93 15.10
C ARG A 24 27.90 7.41 16.33
N ARG A 25 26.58 7.51 16.22
CA ARG A 25 25.70 7.90 17.34
C ARG A 25 25.78 6.90 18.49
N ILE A 26 25.81 5.61 18.18
CA ILE A 26 25.92 4.54 19.19
C ILE A 26 27.30 4.58 19.84
N ASP A 27 28.38 4.77 19.08
CA ASP A 27 29.71 4.99 19.65
C ASP A 27 29.74 6.17 20.62
N ASN A 28 29.09 7.29 20.26
CA ASN A 28 29.01 8.45 21.13
C ASN A 28 28.18 8.20 22.40
N GLN A 29 27.11 7.38 22.30
CA GLN A 29 26.33 6.95 23.48
C GLN A 29 27.21 6.09 24.41
N LEU A 30 28.04 5.21 23.87
CA LEU A 30 28.97 4.42 24.66
C LEU A 30 30.05 5.30 25.29
N ARG A 31 30.67 6.21 24.54
CA ARG A 31 31.62 7.20 25.09
C ARG A 31 31.01 8.04 26.19
N GLY A 32 29.76 8.48 25.99
CA GLY A 32 29.02 9.30 26.96
C GLY A 32 28.60 8.54 28.23
N ARG A 33 29.00 7.28 28.40
CA ARG A 33 28.90 6.57 29.70
C ARG A 33 29.96 7.06 30.67
N SER A 34 31.14 7.51 30.21
CA SER A 34 32.19 8.13 31.02
C SER A 34 32.07 9.64 31.02
N GLY A 35 32.70 10.31 31.98
CA GLY A 35 32.77 11.77 32.06
C GLY A 35 31.41 12.45 32.28
N ARG A 36 30.48 11.83 33.00
CA ARG A 36 29.16 12.41 33.32
C ARG A 36 29.21 13.38 34.48
N GLN A 37 28.43 14.45 34.41
CA GLN A 37 28.26 15.43 35.48
C GLN A 37 29.58 16.06 35.99
N GLY A 38 30.56 16.20 35.10
CA GLY A 38 31.88 16.75 35.43
C GLY A 38 32.85 15.74 36.07
N ASP A 39 32.47 14.48 36.22
CA ASP A 39 33.40 13.43 36.63
C ASP A 39 34.50 13.21 35.55
N PRO A 40 35.74 12.90 35.94
CA PRO A 40 36.76 12.48 35.02
C PRO A 40 36.34 11.17 34.32
N GLY A 41 36.81 10.95 33.08
CA GLY A 41 36.50 9.74 32.36
C GLY A 41 37.41 9.55 31.14
N PHE A 42 37.51 8.32 30.70
CA PHE A 42 38.32 7.93 29.56
C PHE A 42 37.51 7.02 28.62
N SER A 43 37.73 7.18 27.31
CA SER A 43 37.15 6.26 26.34
C SER A 43 38.14 5.97 25.21
N ARG A 44 38.28 4.70 24.84
CA ARG A 44 39.10 4.24 23.73
C ARG A 44 38.39 3.13 22.96
N PHE A 45 38.51 3.16 21.63
CA PHE A 45 38.08 2.08 20.76
C PHE A 45 39.29 1.41 20.11
N TYR A 46 39.27 0.10 20.15
CA TYR A 46 40.17 -0.76 19.41
C TYR A 46 39.46 -1.32 18.21
N VAL A 47 40.02 -1.27 17.04
CA VAL A 47 39.40 -1.64 15.77
C VAL A 47 40.31 -2.54 15.00
N SER A 48 39.79 -3.66 14.52
CA SER A 48 40.46 -4.54 13.58
C SER A 48 40.00 -4.27 12.15
N LEU A 49 40.82 -4.60 11.18
CA LEU A 49 40.40 -4.63 9.77
C LEU A 49 39.48 -5.78 9.45
N GLU A 50 39.43 -6.79 10.31
CA GLU A 50 38.53 -7.93 10.22
C GLU A 50 37.13 -7.60 10.78
N ASP A 51 37.00 -6.45 11.46
CA ASP A 51 35.66 -6.00 11.93
C ASP A 51 34.70 -5.85 10.75
N SER A 52 33.47 -6.24 10.97
CA SER A 52 32.42 -6.27 9.92
C SER A 52 32.24 -4.92 9.21
N LEU A 53 32.41 -3.83 9.93
CA LEU A 53 32.38 -2.47 9.40
C LEU A 53 33.50 -2.22 8.39
N MET A 54 34.72 -2.69 8.70
CA MET A 54 35.89 -2.47 7.86
C MET A 54 35.88 -3.39 6.65
N VAL A 55 35.49 -4.65 6.82
CA VAL A 55 35.40 -5.62 5.71
C VAL A 55 34.38 -5.15 4.66
N ARG A 56 33.23 -4.66 5.08
CA ARG A 56 32.17 -4.26 4.14
C ARG A 56 32.37 -2.88 3.54
N PHE A 57 32.90 -1.94 4.30
CA PHE A 57 32.90 -0.51 3.94
C PHE A 57 34.23 0.21 4.06
N GLY A 58 35.28 -0.47 4.55
CA GLY A 58 36.60 0.11 4.77
C GLY A 58 37.38 0.45 3.49
N GLY A 59 37.14 -0.31 2.42
CA GLY A 59 37.74 -0.13 1.09
C GLY A 59 39.11 -0.78 0.92
N ASP A 60 39.36 -1.28 -0.30
CA ASP A 60 40.54 -2.07 -0.69
C ASP A 60 41.89 -1.37 -0.46
N LYS A 61 41.91 -0.04 -0.48
CA LYS A 61 43.15 0.75 -0.27
C LYS A 61 43.69 0.63 1.14
N LEU A 62 42.83 0.53 2.13
CA LEU A 62 43.19 0.32 3.52
C LEU A 62 43.70 -1.11 3.74
N GLN A 63 43.00 -2.11 3.22
CA GLN A 63 43.44 -3.50 3.31
C GLN A 63 44.88 -3.66 2.79
N LYS A 64 45.20 -3.14 1.60
CA LYS A 64 46.51 -3.20 1.02
C LYS A 64 47.58 -2.44 1.80
N LEU A 65 47.21 -1.38 2.52
CA LEU A 65 48.16 -0.62 3.36
C LEU A 65 48.53 -1.43 4.61
N PHE A 66 47.55 -2.13 5.19
CA PHE A 66 47.75 -2.87 6.44
C PHE A 66 48.38 -4.26 6.22
N GLU A 67 48.13 -4.92 5.07
CA GLU A 67 48.87 -6.14 4.69
C GLU A 67 50.39 -5.98 4.71
N LYS A 68 50.87 -4.73 4.53
CA LYS A 68 52.32 -4.40 4.56
C LYS A 68 52.83 -4.07 5.95
N MET A 69 51.99 -3.83 6.94
CA MET A 69 52.40 -3.30 8.25
C MET A 69 52.41 -4.35 9.38
N GLY A 70 51.85 -5.54 9.14
CA GLY A 70 51.78 -6.60 10.18
C GLY A 70 50.88 -6.27 11.37
N ASP A 71 51.13 -6.91 12.52
CA ASP A 71 50.29 -6.83 13.73
C ASP A 71 50.59 -5.64 14.65
N GLU A 72 51.24 -4.60 14.15
CA GLU A 72 51.58 -3.44 14.96
C GLU A 72 50.38 -2.52 15.20
N GLN A 73 50.29 -1.99 16.42
CA GLN A 73 49.24 -1.02 16.78
C GLN A 73 49.45 0.31 16.03
N ILE A 74 48.44 0.74 15.27
CA ILE A 74 48.50 1.94 14.46
C ILE A 74 47.62 3.04 15.02
N GLU A 75 48.21 4.13 15.46
CA GLU A 75 47.46 5.36 15.78
C GLU A 75 47.69 6.40 14.67
N SER A 76 46.75 6.50 13.75
CA SER A 76 46.82 7.44 12.64
C SER A 76 45.51 8.20 12.43
N LYS A 77 45.60 9.51 12.22
CA LYS A 77 44.45 10.36 11.84
C LYS A 77 43.81 9.90 10.52
N ALA A 78 44.60 9.33 9.62
CA ALA A 78 44.12 8.80 8.34
C ALA A 78 43.23 7.57 8.56
N VAL A 79 43.61 6.64 9.45
CA VAL A 79 42.84 5.47 9.82
C VAL A 79 41.52 5.89 10.48
N THR A 80 41.56 6.80 11.45
CA THR A 80 40.38 7.34 12.11
C THR A 80 39.43 7.98 11.10
N LYS A 81 39.92 8.72 10.12
CA LYS A 81 39.13 9.32 9.05
C LYS A 81 38.47 8.25 8.18
N SER A 82 39.18 7.18 7.84
CA SER A 82 38.66 6.07 7.05
C SER A 82 37.55 5.32 7.76
N ILE A 83 37.69 5.03 9.06
CA ILE A 83 36.66 4.43 9.87
C ILE A 83 35.42 5.31 9.88
N THR A 84 35.57 6.63 10.07
CA THR A 84 34.46 7.58 10.05
C THR A 84 33.79 7.61 8.67
N MET A 85 34.54 7.48 7.58
CA MET A 85 33.97 7.39 6.23
C MET A 85 33.21 6.08 6.01
N ALA A 86 33.71 4.95 6.54
CA ALA A 86 33.02 3.66 6.51
C ALA A 86 31.68 3.76 7.24
N GLN A 87 31.65 4.31 8.46
CA GLN A 87 30.38 4.54 9.19
C GLN A 87 29.40 5.42 8.42
N LYS A 88 29.86 6.50 7.80
CA LYS A 88 28.99 7.35 6.96
C LYS A 88 28.41 6.62 5.76
N ARG A 89 29.18 5.71 5.14
CA ARG A 89 28.67 4.88 4.02
C ARG A 89 27.59 3.93 4.49
N VAL A 90 27.77 3.27 5.65
CA VAL A 90 26.75 2.40 6.23
C VAL A 90 25.49 3.19 6.58
N GLU A 91 25.66 4.34 7.24
CA GLU A 91 24.53 5.22 7.58
C GLU A 91 23.77 5.65 6.32
N GLY A 92 24.48 6.02 5.25
CA GLY A 92 23.89 6.36 3.94
C GLY A 92 23.13 5.18 3.34
N TYR A 93 23.76 4.02 3.26
CA TYR A 93 23.12 2.80 2.74
C TYR A 93 21.86 2.44 3.53
N ASN A 94 21.92 2.45 4.86
CA ASN A 94 20.76 2.17 5.71
C ASN A 94 19.67 3.23 5.60
N PHE A 95 20.05 4.49 5.35
CA PHE A 95 19.08 5.56 5.08
C PHE A 95 18.36 5.33 3.75
N ASP A 96 19.11 5.03 2.69
CA ASP A 96 18.55 4.79 1.35
C ASP A 96 17.62 3.57 1.36
N MET A 97 18.00 2.49 2.04
CA MET A 97 17.16 1.31 2.21
C MET A 97 15.85 1.62 2.95
N ARG A 98 15.93 2.39 4.05
CA ARG A 98 14.72 2.81 4.77
C ARG A 98 13.84 3.75 3.95
N LYS A 99 14.46 4.69 3.22
CA LYS A 99 13.73 5.59 2.33
C LYS A 99 13.00 4.81 1.26
N GLN A 100 13.68 3.87 0.61
CA GLN A 100 13.05 3.02 -0.40
C GLN A 100 11.86 2.22 0.17
N LEU A 101 12.00 1.64 1.36
CA LEU A 101 10.88 0.96 2.04
C LEU A 101 9.69 1.90 2.25
N LEU A 102 9.93 3.12 2.74
CA LEU A 102 8.88 4.11 2.96
C LEU A 102 8.21 4.52 1.65
N ASP A 103 8.96 4.69 0.56
CA ASP A 103 8.42 5.06 -0.75
C ASP A 103 7.44 3.99 -1.28
N TYR A 104 7.75 2.68 -1.08
CA TYR A 104 6.83 1.59 -1.42
C TYR A 104 5.62 1.55 -0.49
N ASP A 105 5.81 1.70 0.81
CA ASP A 105 4.72 1.67 1.80
C ASP A 105 3.76 2.86 1.63
N ASP A 106 4.25 4.01 1.15
CA ASP A 106 3.46 5.23 0.93
C ASP A 106 2.34 5.01 -0.10
N VAL A 107 2.58 4.20 -1.13
CA VAL A 107 1.57 3.85 -2.14
C VAL A 107 0.37 3.15 -1.48
N LEU A 108 0.63 2.07 -0.73
CA LEU A 108 -0.42 1.31 -0.06
C LEU A 108 -1.08 2.11 1.06
N ARG A 109 -0.32 2.99 1.74
CA ARG A 109 -0.87 3.89 2.76
C ARG A 109 -1.92 4.82 2.18
N ARG A 110 -1.66 5.45 1.03
CA ARG A 110 -2.62 6.35 0.34
C ARG A 110 -3.88 5.60 -0.08
N GLN A 111 -3.74 4.42 -0.65
CA GLN A 111 -4.88 3.57 -1.03
C GLN A 111 -5.71 3.18 0.19
N ARG A 112 -5.06 2.85 1.30
CA ARG A 112 -5.74 2.56 2.59
C ARG A 112 -6.54 3.74 3.10
N GLU A 113 -5.97 4.94 3.05
CA GLU A 113 -6.66 6.17 3.46
C GLU A 113 -7.96 6.38 2.67
N ILE A 114 -7.94 6.16 1.36
CA ILE A 114 -9.11 6.26 0.49
C ILE A 114 -10.17 5.23 0.88
N ILE A 115 -9.80 3.96 0.97
CA ILE A 115 -10.73 2.86 1.29
C ILE A 115 -11.31 3.02 2.69
N TYR A 116 -10.49 3.40 3.68
CA TYR A 116 -10.97 3.61 5.04
C TYR A 116 -11.89 4.83 5.16
N ALA A 117 -11.62 5.89 4.41
CA ALA A 117 -12.53 7.04 4.34
C ALA A 117 -13.90 6.63 3.74
N GLN A 118 -13.92 5.82 2.68
CA GLN A 118 -15.16 5.27 2.11
C GLN A 118 -15.89 4.39 3.12
N ARG A 119 -15.18 3.45 3.73
CA ARG A 119 -15.72 2.53 4.73
C ARG A 119 -16.32 3.27 5.94
N ASN A 120 -15.61 4.27 6.47
CA ASN A 120 -16.09 5.06 7.60
C ASN A 120 -17.34 5.85 7.23
N ARG A 121 -17.40 6.45 6.04
CA ARG A 121 -18.60 7.14 5.55
C ARG A 121 -19.81 6.21 5.52
N ILE A 122 -19.64 4.95 5.09
CA ILE A 122 -20.69 3.94 5.08
C ILE A 122 -21.08 3.55 6.51
N LEU A 123 -20.12 3.39 7.41
CA LEU A 123 -20.37 3.03 8.81
C LEU A 123 -21.15 4.11 9.56
N GLU A 124 -20.85 5.37 9.31
CA GLU A 124 -21.45 6.53 9.96
C GLU A 124 -22.82 6.88 9.37
N ALA A 125 -23.09 6.49 8.11
CA ALA A 125 -24.39 6.72 7.48
C ALA A 125 -25.48 5.88 8.12
N ASP A 126 -26.64 6.47 8.40
CA ASP A 126 -27.82 5.73 8.86
C ASP A 126 -28.34 4.78 7.77
N GLU A 127 -28.39 5.26 6.53
CA GLU A 127 -28.79 4.54 5.33
C GLU A 127 -27.77 4.72 4.21
N VAL A 128 -27.59 3.68 3.38
CA VAL A 128 -26.63 3.70 2.27
C VAL A 128 -27.30 3.60 0.90
N HIS A 129 -28.60 3.67 0.86
CA HIS A 129 -29.41 3.43 -0.33
C HIS A 129 -29.05 4.36 -1.51
N ASP A 130 -28.86 5.65 -1.24
CA ASP A 130 -28.41 6.62 -2.25
C ASP A 130 -26.98 6.31 -2.74
N MET A 131 -26.12 5.80 -1.85
CA MET A 131 -24.77 5.36 -2.23
C MET A 131 -24.84 4.12 -3.13
N VAL A 132 -25.75 3.20 -2.86
CA VAL A 132 -25.98 2.01 -3.71
C VAL A 132 -26.43 2.43 -5.11
N ARG A 133 -27.28 3.45 -5.23
CA ARG A 133 -27.68 4.00 -6.53
C ARG A 133 -26.46 4.48 -7.34
N VAL A 134 -25.56 5.24 -6.71
CA VAL A 134 -24.33 5.69 -7.35
C VAL A 134 -23.45 4.52 -7.78
N VAL A 135 -23.40 3.43 -7.01
CA VAL A 135 -22.67 2.21 -7.37
C VAL A 135 -23.28 1.56 -8.62
N PHE A 136 -24.61 1.51 -8.73
CA PHE A 136 -25.30 1.00 -9.92
C PHE A 136 -25.00 1.87 -11.15
N GLU A 137 -25.06 3.20 -11.00
CA GLU A 137 -24.71 4.14 -12.08
C GLU A 137 -23.31 3.91 -12.60
N LYS A 138 -22.32 3.77 -11.70
CA LYS A 138 -20.93 3.48 -12.06
C LYS A 138 -20.76 2.14 -12.76
N THR A 139 -21.45 1.10 -12.27
CA THR A 139 -21.38 -0.24 -12.88
C THR A 139 -21.95 -0.23 -14.30
N ILE A 140 -23.04 0.48 -14.52
CA ILE A 140 -23.64 0.63 -15.85
C ILE A 140 -22.70 1.42 -16.76
N GLU A 141 -22.13 2.52 -16.28
CA GLU A 141 -21.16 3.30 -17.04
C GLU A 141 -19.94 2.47 -17.44
N GLN A 142 -19.36 1.71 -16.53
CA GLN A 142 -18.26 0.77 -16.84
C GLN A 142 -18.69 -0.25 -17.90
N THR A 143 -19.90 -0.75 -17.83
CA THR A 143 -20.43 -1.71 -18.79
C THR A 143 -20.61 -1.09 -20.18
N LEU A 144 -21.09 0.13 -20.24
CA LEU A 144 -21.19 0.87 -21.52
C LEU A 144 -19.82 1.16 -22.10
N GLN A 145 -18.86 1.60 -21.29
CA GLN A 145 -17.49 1.85 -21.71
C GLN A 145 -16.80 0.59 -22.24
N ALA A 146 -17.02 -0.55 -21.61
CA ALA A 146 -16.48 -1.85 -22.05
C ALA A 146 -17.08 -2.33 -23.38
N ASN A 147 -18.26 -1.84 -23.75
CA ASN A 147 -18.98 -2.20 -24.99
C ASN A 147 -19.00 -1.04 -26.02
N LEU A 148 -18.02 -0.12 -25.95
CA LEU A 148 -17.85 0.89 -26.99
C LEU A 148 -17.17 0.26 -28.21
N SER A 149 -17.80 0.31 -29.38
CA SER A 149 -17.24 -0.09 -30.67
C SER A 149 -16.32 0.98 -31.27
N ASP A 150 -16.58 2.26 -30.99
CA ASP A 150 -15.73 3.40 -31.33
C ASP A 150 -15.69 4.42 -30.19
N GLN A 151 -14.53 4.50 -29.53
CA GLN A 151 -14.33 5.43 -28.39
C GLN A 151 -14.46 6.91 -28.78
N LYS A 152 -14.05 7.29 -30.01
CA LYS A 152 -14.11 8.69 -30.45
C LYS A 152 -15.54 9.13 -30.78
N LYS A 153 -16.35 8.22 -31.30
CA LYS A 153 -17.75 8.48 -31.65
C LYS A 153 -18.73 8.06 -30.57
N GLN A 154 -18.24 7.47 -29.50
CA GLN A 154 -19.07 6.89 -28.42
C GLN A 154 -20.16 5.94 -28.95
N THR A 155 -19.84 5.20 -30.00
CA THR A 155 -20.77 4.23 -30.58
C THR A 155 -20.83 2.98 -29.73
N ILE A 156 -22.01 2.58 -29.29
CA ILE A 156 -22.25 1.46 -28.41
C ILE A 156 -22.53 0.19 -29.21
N ASP A 157 -21.93 -0.93 -28.82
CA ASP A 157 -22.40 -2.26 -29.19
C ASP A 157 -23.63 -2.62 -28.34
N VAL A 158 -24.81 -2.37 -28.88
CA VAL A 158 -26.08 -2.59 -28.19
C VAL A 158 -26.24 -4.05 -27.79
N ALA A 159 -25.83 -5.00 -28.64
CA ALA A 159 -25.95 -6.43 -28.32
C ALA A 159 -25.04 -6.83 -27.16
N GLY A 160 -23.81 -6.32 -27.14
CA GLY A 160 -22.84 -6.50 -26.06
C GLY A 160 -23.34 -5.92 -24.73
N VAL A 161 -23.92 -4.72 -24.77
CA VAL A 161 -24.51 -4.08 -23.58
C VAL A 161 -25.65 -4.90 -23.01
N VAL A 162 -26.62 -5.31 -23.85
CA VAL A 162 -27.77 -6.12 -23.42
C VAL A 162 -27.30 -7.40 -22.75
N LYS A 163 -26.38 -8.14 -23.38
CA LYS A 163 -25.80 -9.37 -22.84
C LYS A 163 -25.09 -9.13 -21.50
N SER A 164 -24.36 -8.04 -21.40
CA SER A 164 -23.65 -7.69 -20.14
C SER A 164 -24.61 -7.37 -19.01
N ILE A 165 -25.72 -6.67 -19.29
CA ILE A 165 -26.75 -6.34 -18.31
C ILE A 165 -27.56 -7.60 -17.90
N GLU A 166 -27.88 -8.49 -18.81
CA GLU A 166 -28.49 -9.78 -18.49
C GLU A 166 -27.65 -10.59 -17.49
N LEU A 167 -26.34 -10.60 -17.65
CA LEU A 167 -25.41 -11.25 -16.74
C LEU A 167 -25.37 -10.61 -15.33
N MET A 168 -25.81 -9.35 -15.20
CA MET A 168 -25.90 -8.70 -13.89
C MET A 168 -26.98 -9.31 -12.97
N GLY A 169 -27.90 -10.08 -13.52
CA GLY A 169 -28.87 -10.86 -12.74
C GLY A 169 -30.28 -10.26 -12.69
N MET A 170 -30.64 -9.40 -13.65
CA MET A 170 -32.03 -9.02 -13.87
C MET A 170 -32.88 -10.25 -14.23
N ALA A 171 -34.15 -10.24 -13.83
CA ALA A 171 -35.09 -11.27 -14.22
C ALA A 171 -35.35 -11.19 -15.74
N GLU A 172 -35.56 -12.33 -16.41
CA GLU A 172 -35.70 -12.39 -17.88
C GLU A 172 -36.89 -11.55 -18.40
N ASP A 173 -37.99 -11.50 -17.65
CA ASP A 173 -39.18 -10.71 -17.94
C ASP A 173 -38.96 -9.19 -17.83
N LYS A 174 -37.91 -8.78 -17.12
CA LYS A 174 -37.54 -7.40 -16.85
C LYS A 174 -36.27 -6.97 -17.61
N ALA A 175 -35.67 -7.87 -18.38
CA ALA A 175 -34.46 -7.64 -19.11
C ALA A 175 -34.60 -6.47 -20.11
N ILE A 176 -33.51 -5.71 -20.27
CA ILE A 176 -33.41 -4.66 -21.29
C ILE A 176 -33.27 -5.33 -22.68
N ARG A 177 -34.10 -4.90 -23.64
CA ARG A 177 -34.04 -5.43 -24.99
C ARG A 177 -33.31 -4.49 -25.94
N ALA A 178 -32.68 -5.03 -26.97
CA ALA A 178 -31.90 -4.26 -27.94
C ALA A 178 -32.70 -3.13 -28.62
N ASN A 179 -33.96 -3.39 -28.97
CA ASN A 179 -34.86 -2.40 -29.58
C ASN A 179 -35.17 -1.18 -28.69
N GLU A 180 -34.96 -1.30 -27.38
CA GLU A 180 -35.15 -0.20 -26.43
C GLU A 180 -33.95 0.76 -26.41
N LEU A 181 -32.81 0.30 -26.91
CA LEU A 181 -31.53 1.04 -26.93
C LEU A 181 -31.17 1.55 -28.33
N GLU A 182 -31.74 0.96 -29.38
CA GLU A 182 -31.46 1.34 -30.76
C GLU A 182 -31.78 2.81 -31.05
N GLY A 183 -30.87 3.50 -31.72
CA GLY A 183 -31.02 4.90 -32.13
C GLY A 183 -30.80 5.93 -31.03
N LYS A 184 -30.49 5.51 -29.81
CA LYS A 184 -30.18 6.41 -28.70
C LYS A 184 -28.68 6.77 -28.64
N SER A 185 -28.39 7.98 -28.20
CA SER A 185 -27.04 8.41 -27.88
C SER A 185 -26.48 7.70 -26.64
N TYR A 186 -25.18 7.81 -26.41
CA TYR A 186 -24.52 7.23 -25.23
C TYR A 186 -25.19 7.65 -23.93
N ASP A 187 -25.44 8.95 -23.77
CA ASP A 187 -26.03 9.50 -22.54
C ASP A 187 -27.47 9.05 -22.36
N GLU A 188 -28.28 8.97 -23.42
CA GLU A 188 -29.64 8.47 -23.38
C GLU A 188 -29.69 6.96 -23.05
N VAL A 189 -28.76 6.16 -23.56
CA VAL A 189 -28.64 4.73 -23.19
C VAL A 189 -28.25 4.59 -21.72
N LYS A 190 -27.27 5.39 -21.25
CA LYS A 190 -26.85 5.39 -19.86
C LYS A 190 -28.02 5.71 -18.93
N GLU A 191 -28.69 6.81 -19.18
CA GLU A 191 -29.84 7.25 -18.36
C GLU A 191 -30.97 6.22 -18.36
N TYR A 192 -31.28 5.66 -19.53
CA TYR A 192 -32.31 4.64 -19.67
C TYR A 192 -31.96 3.38 -18.86
N CYS A 193 -30.75 2.85 -19.01
CA CYS A 193 -30.30 1.65 -18.31
C CYS A 193 -30.28 1.86 -16.79
N VAL A 194 -29.75 3.00 -16.32
CA VAL A 194 -29.70 3.34 -14.90
C VAL A 194 -31.11 3.39 -14.32
N ASN A 195 -32.01 4.15 -14.95
CA ASN A 195 -33.37 4.32 -14.44
C ASN A 195 -34.16 3.00 -14.47
N LYS A 196 -34.04 2.19 -15.52
CA LYS A 196 -34.73 0.92 -15.61
C LYS A 196 -34.24 -0.06 -14.56
N ILE A 197 -32.94 -0.26 -14.41
CA ILE A 197 -32.35 -1.18 -13.44
C ILE A 197 -32.66 -0.73 -12.01
N TRP A 198 -32.55 0.56 -11.73
CA TRP A 198 -32.85 1.11 -10.41
C TRP A 198 -34.33 0.96 -10.04
N ASN A 199 -35.24 1.30 -10.96
CA ASN A 199 -36.66 1.18 -10.72
C ASN A 199 -37.09 -0.28 -10.47
N GLU A 200 -36.47 -1.24 -11.18
CA GLU A 200 -36.74 -2.66 -10.95
C GLU A 200 -36.20 -3.12 -9.59
N TYR A 201 -35.03 -2.65 -9.21
CA TYR A 201 -34.48 -2.91 -7.89
C TYR A 201 -35.35 -2.35 -6.77
N GLU A 202 -35.81 -1.09 -6.89
CA GLU A 202 -36.74 -0.44 -5.96
C GLU A 202 -38.06 -1.18 -5.86
N ALA A 203 -38.62 -1.64 -6.98
CA ALA A 203 -39.86 -2.40 -7.01
C ALA A 203 -39.72 -3.74 -6.28
N GLU A 204 -38.57 -4.41 -6.40
CA GLU A 204 -38.32 -5.69 -5.73
C GLU A 204 -38.25 -5.55 -4.21
N ILE A 205 -37.62 -4.48 -3.70
CA ILE A 205 -37.44 -4.27 -2.25
C ILE A 205 -38.62 -3.51 -1.60
N LYS A 206 -39.54 -2.97 -2.37
CA LYS A 206 -40.58 -2.04 -1.91
C LYS A 206 -41.31 -2.49 -0.63
N ASP A 207 -41.77 -3.75 -0.60
CA ASP A 207 -42.56 -4.28 0.51
C ASP A 207 -41.73 -4.51 1.79
N VAL A 208 -40.43 -4.65 1.67
CA VAL A 208 -39.51 -4.98 2.76
C VAL A 208 -38.40 -3.93 2.95
N LYS A 209 -38.54 -2.79 2.29
CA LYS A 209 -37.48 -1.74 2.21
C LYS A 209 -36.85 -1.45 3.57
N ARG A 210 -37.67 -1.23 4.60
CA ARG A 210 -37.20 -0.90 5.95
C ARG A 210 -36.32 -1.98 6.58
N GLN A 211 -36.58 -3.25 6.29
CA GLN A 211 -35.79 -4.39 6.80
C GLN A 211 -34.56 -4.66 5.91
N PHE A 212 -34.66 -4.26 4.64
CA PHE A 212 -33.63 -4.51 3.64
C PHE A 212 -32.46 -3.48 3.67
N LEU A 213 -32.72 -2.24 4.03
CA LEU A 213 -31.68 -1.18 4.08
C LEU A 213 -30.46 -1.54 4.97
N PRO A 214 -30.60 -2.15 6.17
CA PRO A 214 -29.46 -2.60 6.95
C PRO A 214 -28.67 -3.72 6.26
N PHE A 215 -29.36 -4.53 5.44
CA PHE A 215 -28.71 -5.57 4.64
C PHE A 215 -27.86 -4.99 3.50
N GLU A 216 -28.35 -3.95 2.79
CA GLU A 216 -27.54 -3.22 1.80
C GLU A 216 -26.21 -2.76 2.40
N LYS A 217 -26.26 -2.13 3.57
CA LYS A 217 -25.07 -1.67 4.31
C LYS A 217 -24.10 -2.81 4.59
N THR A 218 -24.61 -3.96 4.99
CA THR A 218 -23.81 -5.17 5.24
C THR A 218 -23.17 -5.69 3.96
N VAL A 219 -23.90 -5.71 2.85
CA VAL A 219 -23.39 -6.15 1.54
C VAL A 219 -22.27 -5.25 1.07
N VAL A 220 -22.47 -3.93 1.13
CA VAL A 220 -21.46 -2.95 0.71
C VAL A 220 -20.17 -3.10 1.52
N LEU A 221 -20.28 -3.12 2.85
CA LEU A 221 -19.11 -3.28 3.74
C LEU A 221 -18.36 -4.58 3.47
N ARG A 222 -19.07 -5.71 3.35
CA ARG A 222 -18.46 -7.01 3.07
C ARG A 222 -17.69 -7.04 1.76
N ASN A 223 -18.22 -6.43 0.71
CA ASN A 223 -17.56 -6.38 -0.59
C ASN A 223 -16.30 -5.51 -0.53
N ILE A 224 -16.36 -4.35 0.13
CA ILE A 224 -15.19 -3.50 0.33
C ILE A 224 -14.11 -4.27 1.11
N ASP A 225 -14.46 -4.85 2.27
CA ASP A 225 -13.51 -5.53 3.14
C ASP A 225 -12.84 -6.71 2.43
N ARG A 226 -13.61 -7.56 1.72
CA ARG A 226 -13.08 -8.70 0.99
C ARG A 226 -12.13 -8.30 -0.15
N ASN A 227 -12.53 -7.34 -0.97
CA ASN A 227 -11.72 -6.89 -2.09
C ASN A 227 -10.46 -6.17 -1.61
N TRP A 228 -10.53 -5.39 -0.53
CA TRP A 228 -9.39 -4.73 0.06
C TRP A 228 -8.35 -5.73 0.60
N ILE A 229 -8.76 -6.78 1.31
CA ILE A 229 -7.87 -7.84 1.77
C ILE A 229 -7.15 -8.50 0.60
N ASN A 230 -7.88 -8.87 -0.45
CA ASN A 230 -7.29 -9.45 -1.66
C ASN A 230 -6.32 -8.48 -2.36
N HIS A 231 -6.65 -7.19 -2.37
CA HIS A 231 -5.79 -6.18 -2.97
C HIS A 231 -4.45 -6.03 -2.22
N ILE A 232 -4.47 -6.04 -0.89
CA ILE A 232 -3.23 -6.03 -0.08
C ILE A 232 -2.32 -7.20 -0.48
N ASP A 233 -2.86 -8.41 -0.59
CA ASP A 233 -2.11 -9.60 -0.99
C ASP A 233 -1.53 -9.46 -2.41
N MET A 234 -2.30 -8.86 -3.33
CA MET A 234 -1.84 -8.62 -4.70
C MET A 234 -0.73 -7.57 -4.73
N MET A 235 -0.84 -6.50 -3.96
CA MET A 235 0.20 -5.46 -3.84
C MET A 235 1.50 -6.01 -3.24
N ASP A 236 1.41 -6.92 -2.28
CA ASP A 236 2.60 -7.57 -1.71
C ASP A 236 3.29 -8.50 -2.73
N LYS A 237 2.53 -9.24 -3.53
CA LYS A 237 3.04 -10.03 -4.66
C LYS A 237 3.67 -9.14 -5.74
N LEU A 238 3.04 -8.02 -6.07
CA LEU A 238 3.60 -7.03 -7.00
C LEU A 238 4.94 -6.50 -6.50
N ARG A 239 5.01 -6.08 -5.23
CA ARG A 239 6.24 -5.61 -4.59
C ARG A 239 7.36 -6.65 -4.65
N SER A 240 7.04 -7.90 -4.36
CA SER A 240 8.00 -9.01 -4.39
C SER A 240 8.52 -9.30 -5.81
N GLY A 241 7.68 -9.13 -6.83
CA GLY A 241 8.01 -9.41 -8.23
C GLY A 241 8.59 -8.23 -9.01
N ILE A 242 8.49 -7.01 -8.50
CA ILE A 242 8.82 -5.80 -9.28
C ILE A 242 10.31 -5.72 -9.67
N TYR A 243 11.20 -6.23 -8.82
CA TYR A 243 12.64 -6.26 -9.10
C TYR A 243 13.02 -7.15 -10.29
N LEU A 244 12.25 -8.20 -10.56
CA LEU A 244 12.48 -9.08 -11.71
C LEU A 244 12.16 -8.36 -13.04
N ARG A 245 11.27 -7.37 -13.01
CA ARG A 245 10.88 -6.58 -14.17
C ARG A 245 11.82 -5.41 -14.46
N SER A 246 12.67 -5.01 -13.49
CA SER A 246 13.62 -3.90 -13.63
C SER A 246 14.75 -4.16 -14.65
N TYR A 247 14.85 -5.36 -15.20
CA TYR A 247 15.80 -5.70 -16.28
C TYR A 247 15.60 -4.86 -17.57
N ALA A 248 14.46 -4.18 -17.70
CA ALA A 248 14.10 -3.38 -18.88
C ALA A 248 14.37 -1.87 -18.73
N GLN A 249 15.35 -1.44 -17.92
CA GLN A 249 15.75 -0.03 -17.70
C GLN A 249 14.70 0.89 -17.05
N ASN A 250 13.58 0.38 -16.56
CA ASN A 250 12.58 1.19 -15.88
C ASN A 250 12.85 1.26 -14.36
N ASN A 251 12.54 2.40 -13.76
CA ASN A 251 12.63 2.55 -12.31
C ASN A 251 11.58 1.66 -11.62
N PRO A 252 12.00 0.66 -10.78
CA PRO A 252 11.05 -0.28 -10.17
C PRO A 252 9.97 0.40 -9.32
N LEU A 253 10.31 1.49 -8.64
CA LEU A 253 9.33 2.25 -7.85
C LEU A 253 8.26 2.89 -8.72
N GLN A 254 8.64 3.47 -9.86
CA GLN A 254 7.66 4.07 -10.79
C GLN A 254 6.71 3.01 -11.36
N GLN A 255 7.23 1.84 -11.72
CA GLN A 255 6.39 0.73 -12.17
C GLN A 255 5.44 0.25 -11.07
N TYR A 256 5.94 0.11 -9.84
CA TYR A 256 5.11 -0.27 -8.69
C TYR A 256 3.98 0.73 -8.45
N VAL A 257 4.26 2.05 -8.54
CA VAL A 257 3.25 3.11 -8.41
C VAL A 257 2.19 2.98 -9.50
N GLN A 258 2.61 2.82 -10.76
CA GLN A 258 1.68 2.74 -11.90
C GLN A 258 0.83 1.46 -11.84
N GLU A 259 1.46 0.29 -11.74
CA GLU A 259 0.72 -0.98 -11.67
C GLU A 259 -0.16 -1.04 -10.43
N GLY A 260 0.31 -0.51 -9.28
CA GLY A 260 -0.48 -0.42 -8.06
C GLY A 260 -1.69 0.51 -8.18
N PHE A 261 -1.59 1.59 -8.96
CA PHE A 261 -2.72 2.45 -9.28
C PHE A 261 -3.74 1.70 -10.15
N ASP A 262 -3.29 1.06 -11.23
CA ASP A 262 -4.17 0.32 -12.15
C ASP A 262 -4.91 -0.82 -11.41
N MET A 263 -4.20 -1.56 -10.55
CA MET A 263 -4.79 -2.61 -9.71
C MET A 263 -5.81 -2.06 -8.71
N PHE A 264 -5.58 -0.87 -8.16
CA PHE A 264 -6.50 -0.21 -7.23
C PHE A 264 -7.78 0.25 -7.93
N GLU A 265 -7.65 0.82 -9.14
CA GLU A 265 -8.81 1.18 -9.97
C GLU A 265 -9.62 -0.05 -10.36
N GLU A 266 -8.97 -1.14 -10.77
CA GLU A 266 -9.65 -2.40 -11.07
C GLU A 266 -10.38 -2.98 -9.85
N MET A 267 -9.77 -2.89 -8.66
CA MET A 267 -10.42 -3.30 -7.41
C MET A 267 -11.69 -2.48 -7.15
N ASN A 268 -11.64 -1.15 -7.28
CA ASN A 268 -12.80 -0.29 -7.08
C ASN A 268 -13.92 -0.63 -8.08
N GLN A 269 -13.59 -0.82 -9.35
CA GLN A 269 -14.56 -1.25 -10.35
C GLN A 269 -15.15 -2.63 -10.06
N ARG A 270 -14.36 -3.53 -9.51
CA ARG A 270 -14.82 -4.87 -9.08
C ARG A 270 -15.79 -4.77 -7.90
N ILE A 271 -15.49 -3.92 -6.92
CA ILE A 271 -16.37 -3.66 -5.77
C ILE A 271 -17.74 -3.19 -6.29
N ASP A 272 -17.78 -2.18 -7.16
CA ASP A 272 -19.02 -1.64 -7.70
C ASP A 272 -19.82 -2.74 -8.44
N ARG A 273 -19.18 -3.53 -9.30
CA ARG A 273 -19.82 -4.65 -10.01
C ARG A 273 -20.37 -5.72 -9.07
N GLU A 274 -19.57 -6.14 -8.09
CA GLU A 274 -19.97 -7.20 -7.16
C GLU A 274 -21.14 -6.78 -6.28
N ILE A 275 -21.18 -5.53 -5.82
CA ILE A 275 -22.32 -4.97 -5.08
C ILE A 275 -23.57 -4.98 -5.96
N THR A 276 -23.46 -4.45 -7.17
CA THR A 276 -24.57 -4.40 -8.12
C THR A 276 -25.11 -5.80 -8.43
N PHE A 277 -24.23 -6.74 -8.78
CA PHE A 277 -24.61 -8.12 -9.09
C PHE A 277 -25.26 -8.83 -7.91
N PHE A 278 -24.72 -8.61 -6.71
CA PHE A 278 -25.27 -9.24 -5.53
C PHE A 278 -26.67 -8.73 -5.21
N LEU A 279 -26.84 -7.41 -5.22
CA LEU A 279 -28.13 -6.79 -4.90
C LEU A 279 -29.22 -7.10 -5.95
N LEU A 280 -28.86 -7.13 -7.24
CA LEU A 280 -29.81 -7.49 -8.31
C LEU A 280 -30.22 -8.97 -8.30
N LYS A 281 -29.36 -9.86 -7.78
CA LYS A 281 -29.67 -11.30 -7.67
C LYS A 281 -30.48 -11.68 -6.43
N VAL A 282 -30.59 -10.78 -5.46
CA VAL A 282 -31.40 -11.05 -4.26
C VAL A 282 -32.86 -11.23 -4.66
N ARG A 283 -33.47 -12.32 -4.20
CA ARG A 283 -34.90 -12.59 -4.35
C ARG A 283 -35.51 -12.68 -2.98
N ILE A 284 -36.55 -11.87 -2.75
CA ILE A 284 -37.25 -11.80 -1.49
C ILE A 284 -38.31 -12.87 -1.52
N ARG A 285 -38.20 -13.92 -0.68
CA ARG A 285 -39.26 -14.89 -0.49
C ARG A 285 -40.32 -14.26 0.35
N LYS A 286 -41.50 -14.05 -0.23
CA LYS A 286 -42.71 -13.71 0.53
C LYS A 286 -43.19 -15.01 1.21
N GLU A 287 -42.98 -15.15 2.53
CA GLU A 287 -43.66 -16.18 3.28
C GLU A 287 -45.17 -15.82 3.24
N HIS A 288 -45.94 -16.61 2.56
CA HIS A 288 -47.39 -16.55 2.71
C HIS A 288 -47.67 -16.99 4.16
N ALA A 289 -48.04 -16.01 5.00
CA ALA A 289 -48.66 -16.32 6.29
C ALA A 289 -49.86 -17.20 6.00
N ALA A 290 -49.79 -18.47 6.44
CA ALA A 290 -50.87 -19.41 6.39
C ALA A 290 -51.94 -19.08 7.46
#